data_cd13685ff6287132623299e292a6f3cc
#
_entry.id   cd13685ff6287132623299e292a6f3cc
#
_cell.length_a   1.000
_cell.length_b   1.000
_cell.length_c   1.000
_cell.angle_alpha   90.00
_cell.angle_beta   90.00
_cell.angle_gamma   90.00
#
_symmetry.space_group_name_H-M   'P 1'
#
loop_
_entity.id
_entity.type
_entity.pdbx_description
1 polymer ?
#
loop_
_entity_poly.entity_id
_entity_poly.type
_entity_poly.pdbx_seq_one_letter_code
_entity_poly.pdbx_strand_id
1 'polypeptide(L)'
;MLNAYQDRTMKLKSVGVKNIKFPVSIREKTGTLQETVASISLHADIPKHYRESCVSTFIAALNKHQDDMSVNILAKLLSEVQDELQAEAAHLEMTFPYFIEKKAPVTLTASLMEYPCRFTGSIGKDEDFMLSVWVPVTTLCPCSKEISSGGAHNQRAEVNLNIKFSGFVWLEDLIDLVESAASSQVYALLKRPDEKYVTEQAYENPMFVEDVVRRVAELAKQHKDIYWFSVSAESFESIHKHSAYAYVDSNEI
;
A
#
# COMPACT_ATOMS: atom_id res chain seq x y z
N MET A 1 -26.09 7.22 -40.21
CA MET A 1 -26.79 7.06 -38.94
C MET A 1 -25.90 7.52 -37.77
N LEU A 2 -25.56 8.81 -37.73
CA LEU A 2 -24.67 9.37 -36.68
C LEU A 2 -25.29 10.58 -35.96
N ASN A 3 -26.61 10.84 -36.16
CA ASN A 3 -27.26 12.05 -35.63
C ASN A 3 -28.11 11.87 -34.35
N ALA A 4 -27.98 10.75 -33.63
CA ALA A 4 -28.79 10.53 -32.41
C ALA A 4 -28.10 10.94 -31.11
N TYR A 5 -26.95 11.66 -31.17
CA TYR A 5 -26.19 12.03 -30.00
C TYR A 5 -26.11 13.56 -29.73
N GLN A 6 -27.06 14.32 -30.28
CA GLN A 6 -26.94 15.78 -30.35
C GLN A 6 -27.33 16.56 -29.10
N ASP A 7 -27.78 15.94 -28.00
CA ASP A 7 -28.18 16.74 -26.82
C ASP A 7 -27.74 16.07 -25.51
N ARG A 8 -26.43 15.87 -25.33
CA ARG A 8 -25.86 15.54 -24.01
C ARG A 8 -25.49 16.83 -23.30
N THR A 9 -26.45 17.46 -22.68
CA THR A 9 -26.26 18.70 -21.89
C THR A 9 -25.58 18.43 -20.55
N MET A 10 -25.55 17.17 -20.09
CA MET A 10 -24.93 16.81 -18.81
C MET A 10 -23.41 16.70 -18.94
N LYS A 11 -22.69 17.49 -18.15
CA LYS A 11 -21.22 17.42 -18.03
C LYS A 11 -20.84 16.15 -17.25
N LEU A 12 -20.00 15.28 -17.84
CA LEU A 12 -19.28 14.27 -17.09
C LEU A 12 -18.09 14.94 -16.38
N LYS A 13 -17.87 14.61 -15.12
CA LYS A 13 -16.71 15.11 -14.39
C LYS A 13 -15.47 14.34 -14.80
N SER A 14 -15.57 13.02 -14.87
CA SER A 14 -14.45 12.13 -15.13
C SER A 14 -14.86 10.94 -16.00
N VAL A 15 -13.93 10.43 -16.80
CA VAL A 15 -14.05 9.22 -17.60
C VAL A 15 -12.81 8.36 -17.44
N GLY A 16 -12.94 7.04 -17.55
CA GLY A 16 -11.79 6.18 -17.37
C GLY A 16 -12.10 4.69 -17.48
N VAL A 17 -11.11 3.91 -17.09
CA VAL A 17 -11.14 2.46 -16.98
C VAL A 17 -10.88 2.04 -15.54
N LYS A 18 -11.50 0.95 -15.10
CA LYS A 18 -11.37 0.48 -13.72
C LYS A 18 -11.04 -1.02 -13.66
N ASN A 19 -10.23 -1.39 -12.66
CA ASN A 19 -9.94 -2.78 -12.31
C ASN A 19 -9.35 -3.61 -13.46
N ILE A 20 -8.59 -2.97 -14.35
CA ILE A 20 -7.84 -3.69 -15.39
C ILE A 20 -6.75 -4.51 -14.72
N LYS A 21 -6.75 -5.83 -14.97
CA LYS A 21 -5.61 -6.68 -14.59
C LYS A 21 -4.51 -6.53 -15.62
N PHE A 22 -3.36 -6.07 -15.17
CA PHE A 22 -2.27 -5.73 -16.05
C PHE A 22 -0.94 -6.24 -15.49
N PRO A 23 -0.09 -6.93 -16.29
CA PRO A 23 1.24 -7.33 -15.86
C PRO A 23 2.12 -6.09 -15.71
N VAL A 24 2.85 -6.02 -14.61
CA VAL A 24 3.75 -4.90 -14.28
C VAL A 24 5.04 -5.41 -13.68
N SER A 25 6.13 -4.67 -13.88
CA SER A 25 7.42 -4.94 -13.26
C SER A 25 7.70 -3.88 -12.19
N ILE A 26 7.93 -4.33 -10.96
CA ILE A 26 8.26 -3.49 -9.81
C ILE A 26 9.72 -3.66 -9.45
N ARG A 27 10.45 -2.56 -9.31
CA ARG A 27 11.88 -2.59 -8.96
C ARG A 27 12.07 -2.87 -7.49
N GLU A 28 12.88 -3.87 -7.18
CA GLU A 28 13.30 -4.24 -5.84
C GLU A 28 14.54 -3.46 -5.39
N LYS A 29 14.74 -3.37 -4.09
CA LYS A 29 15.93 -2.74 -3.49
C LYS A 29 17.25 -3.41 -3.90
N THR A 30 17.20 -4.69 -4.23
CA THR A 30 18.34 -5.45 -4.79
C THR A 30 18.73 -5.02 -6.20
N GLY A 31 17.88 -4.24 -6.90
CA GLY A 31 18.04 -3.82 -8.28
C GLY A 31 17.40 -4.77 -9.30
N THR A 32 16.85 -5.89 -8.87
CA THR A 32 16.05 -6.81 -9.70
C THR A 32 14.66 -6.25 -9.98
N LEU A 33 13.97 -6.82 -10.96
CA LEU A 33 12.58 -6.52 -11.28
C LEU A 33 11.71 -7.70 -10.85
N GLN A 34 10.68 -7.42 -10.06
CA GLN A 34 9.67 -8.40 -9.71
C GLN A 34 8.46 -8.23 -10.63
N GLU A 35 8.14 -9.27 -11.39
CA GLU A 35 6.93 -9.32 -12.21
C GLU A 35 5.73 -9.68 -11.34
N THR A 36 4.65 -8.90 -11.47
CA THR A 36 3.40 -9.12 -10.75
C THR A 36 2.20 -8.70 -11.59
N VAL A 37 0.99 -8.94 -11.09
CA VAL A 37 -0.24 -8.52 -11.76
C VAL A 37 -0.92 -7.45 -10.92
N ALA A 38 -0.95 -6.23 -11.45
CA ALA A 38 -1.64 -5.12 -10.83
C ALA A 38 -3.13 -5.06 -11.23
N SER A 39 -3.94 -4.51 -10.35
CA SER A 39 -5.29 -4.02 -10.65
C SER A 39 -5.21 -2.51 -10.82
N ILE A 40 -5.42 -2.03 -12.03
CA ILE A 40 -5.24 -0.61 -12.39
C ILE A 40 -6.60 0.03 -12.68
N SER A 41 -6.82 1.20 -12.07
CA SER A 41 -7.89 2.13 -12.42
C SER A 41 -7.24 3.44 -12.88
N LEU A 42 -7.61 3.91 -14.07
CA LEU A 42 -7.06 5.11 -14.68
C LEU A 42 -8.20 5.95 -15.24
N HIS A 43 -8.26 7.22 -14.85
CA HIS A 43 -9.33 8.12 -15.28
C HIS A 43 -8.82 9.56 -15.45
N ALA A 44 -9.55 10.35 -16.21
CA ALA A 44 -9.22 11.74 -16.50
C ALA A 44 -10.45 12.65 -16.38
N ASP A 45 -10.25 13.86 -15.87
CA ASP A 45 -11.24 14.92 -15.79
C ASP A 45 -11.25 15.69 -17.12
N ILE A 46 -12.22 15.35 -17.99
CA ILE A 46 -12.26 15.82 -19.36
C ILE A 46 -13.02 17.15 -19.53
N PRO A 47 -12.63 17.98 -20.52
CA PRO A 47 -13.34 19.21 -20.83
C PRO A 47 -14.76 18.94 -21.38
N LYS A 48 -15.65 19.94 -21.23
CA LYS A 48 -17.07 19.84 -21.58
C LYS A 48 -17.37 19.39 -23.04
N HIS A 49 -16.42 19.56 -23.93
CA HIS A 49 -16.61 19.32 -25.38
C HIS A 49 -15.93 18.04 -25.89
N TYR A 50 -15.33 17.23 -24.99
CA TYR A 50 -14.69 15.99 -25.39
C TYR A 50 -15.72 14.97 -25.88
N ARG A 51 -15.53 14.41 -27.10
CA ARG A 51 -16.50 13.54 -27.76
C ARG A 51 -15.92 12.20 -28.21
N GLU A 52 -14.62 11.97 -28.01
CA GLU A 52 -13.94 10.75 -28.46
C GLU A 52 -13.94 9.65 -27.40
N SER A 53 -13.56 8.44 -27.79
CA SER A 53 -13.39 7.33 -26.86
C SER A 53 -12.03 7.44 -26.14
N CYS A 54 -12.05 7.52 -24.82
CA CYS A 54 -10.85 7.63 -24.00
C CYS A 54 -10.19 6.26 -23.73
N VAL A 55 -10.89 5.14 -23.95
CA VAL A 55 -10.42 3.81 -23.54
C VAL A 55 -9.13 3.42 -24.26
N SER A 56 -9.02 3.72 -25.55
CA SER A 56 -7.82 3.43 -26.36
C SER A 56 -6.60 4.16 -25.85
N THR A 57 -6.73 5.43 -25.46
CA THR A 57 -5.66 6.27 -24.89
C THR A 57 -5.13 5.68 -23.57
N PHE A 58 -6.03 5.29 -22.67
CA PHE A 58 -5.61 4.67 -21.39
C PHE A 58 -4.86 3.36 -21.61
N ILE A 59 -5.36 2.49 -22.49
CA ILE A 59 -4.70 1.20 -22.76
C ILE A 59 -3.35 1.40 -23.47
N ALA A 60 -3.28 2.33 -24.43
CA ALA A 60 -2.02 2.64 -25.12
C ALA A 60 -0.97 3.18 -24.15
N ALA A 61 -1.33 4.08 -23.23
CA ALA A 61 -0.43 4.60 -22.20
C ALA A 61 0.08 3.49 -21.27
N LEU A 62 -0.80 2.59 -20.80
CA LEU A 62 -0.39 1.44 -19.98
C LEU A 62 0.58 0.52 -20.72
N ASN A 63 0.27 0.14 -21.97
CA ASN A 63 1.14 -0.74 -22.76
C ASN A 63 2.52 -0.15 -23.02
N LYS A 64 2.64 1.18 -23.14
CA LYS A 64 3.90 1.87 -23.38
C LYS A 64 4.83 1.82 -22.16
N HIS A 65 4.28 1.77 -20.95
CA HIS A 65 5.03 1.92 -19.70
C HIS A 65 5.06 0.65 -18.82
N GLN A 66 4.63 -0.50 -19.33
CA GLN A 66 4.47 -1.75 -18.56
C GLN A 66 5.77 -2.27 -17.91
N ASP A 67 6.93 -1.99 -18.52
CA ASP A 67 8.22 -2.59 -18.14
C ASP A 67 8.88 -1.94 -16.91
N ASP A 68 8.40 -0.78 -16.46
CA ASP A 68 8.85 -0.11 -15.24
C ASP A 68 7.72 0.79 -14.69
N MET A 69 7.10 0.38 -13.60
CA MET A 69 6.03 1.13 -12.93
C MET A 69 6.56 1.90 -11.71
N SER A 70 7.73 2.52 -11.86
CA SER A 70 8.26 3.47 -10.86
C SER A 70 7.44 4.77 -10.83
N VAL A 71 7.53 5.50 -9.71
CA VAL A 71 6.80 6.77 -9.52
C VAL A 71 7.00 7.76 -10.67
N ASN A 72 8.25 7.88 -11.15
CA ASN A 72 8.59 8.78 -12.26
C ASN A 72 7.92 8.36 -13.57
N ILE A 73 7.76 7.08 -13.79
CA ILE A 73 7.08 6.54 -14.98
C ILE A 73 5.57 6.71 -14.85
N LEU A 74 5.01 6.51 -13.67
CA LEU A 74 3.59 6.75 -13.42
C LEU A 74 3.21 8.23 -13.59
N ALA A 75 4.07 9.16 -13.17
CA ALA A 75 3.91 10.58 -13.43
C ALA A 75 3.91 10.89 -14.93
N LYS A 76 4.84 10.30 -15.69
CA LYS A 76 4.88 10.40 -17.16
C LYS A 76 3.62 9.85 -17.81
N LEU A 77 3.18 8.66 -17.41
CA LEU A 77 1.97 8.04 -17.92
C LEU A 77 0.75 8.95 -17.73
N LEU A 78 0.61 9.53 -16.54
CA LEU A 78 -0.48 10.45 -16.23
C LEU A 78 -0.40 11.74 -17.05
N SER A 79 0.81 12.30 -17.23
CA SER A 79 1.02 13.48 -18.08
C SER A 79 0.66 13.21 -19.54
N GLU A 80 1.07 12.07 -20.11
CA GLU A 80 0.71 11.67 -21.46
C GLU A 80 -0.81 11.52 -21.64
N VAL A 81 -1.47 10.91 -20.68
CA VAL A 81 -2.94 10.78 -20.69
C VAL A 81 -3.62 12.14 -20.59
N GLN A 82 -3.14 13.02 -19.72
CA GLN A 82 -3.67 14.37 -19.56
C GLN A 82 -3.54 15.18 -20.87
N ASP A 83 -2.36 15.15 -21.49
CA ASP A 83 -2.08 15.88 -22.71
C ASP A 83 -2.91 15.36 -23.91
N GLU A 84 -2.97 14.04 -24.10
CA GLU A 84 -3.67 13.43 -25.24
C GLU A 84 -5.19 13.62 -25.15
N LEU A 85 -5.75 13.58 -23.92
CA LEU A 85 -7.18 13.82 -23.69
C LEU A 85 -7.51 15.30 -23.50
N GLN A 86 -6.51 16.20 -23.50
CA GLN A 86 -6.68 17.61 -23.12
C GLN A 86 -7.43 17.77 -21.79
N ALA A 87 -7.13 16.87 -20.84
CA ALA A 87 -7.84 16.74 -19.59
C ALA A 87 -7.39 17.81 -18.58
N GLU A 88 -8.30 18.22 -17.69
CA GLU A 88 -7.99 19.11 -16.58
C GLU A 88 -7.09 18.42 -15.53
N ALA A 89 -7.28 17.09 -15.36
CA ALA A 89 -6.50 16.24 -14.49
C ALA A 89 -6.55 14.78 -14.96
N ALA A 90 -5.52 13.99 -14.59
CA ALA A 90 -5.47 12.55 -14.77
C ALA A 90 -5.15 11.88 -13.43
N HIS A 91 -5.75 10.70 -13.18
CA HIS A 91 -5.69 9.99 -11.91
C HIS A 91 -5.44 8.51 -12.15
N LEU A 92 -4.61 7.91 -11.31
CA LEU A 92 -4.28 6.49 -11.33
C LEU A 92 -4.40 5.89 -9.92
N GLU A 93 -4.99 4.71 -9.84
CA GLU A 93 -4.87 3.80 -8.70
C GLU A 93 -4.36 2.46 -9.22
N MET A 94 -3.26 1.97 -8.65
CA MET A 94 -2.65 0.69 -8.98
C MET A 94 -2.43 -0.09 -7.69
N THR A 95 -3.11 -1.23 -7.55
CA THR A 95 -2.94 -2.16 -6.42
C THR A 95 -2.31 -3.45 -6.93
N PHE A 96 -1.29 -3.95 -6.24
CA PHE A 96 -0.55 -5.14 -6.62
C PHE A 96 -0.03 -5.89 -5.41
N PRO A 97 0.10 -7.24 -5.48
CA PRO A 97 0.84 -8.02 -4.51
C PRO A 97 2.35 -7.83 -4.73
N TYR A 98 3.06 -7.56 -3.64
CA TYR A 98 4.51 -7.50 -3.62
C TYR A 98 5.05 -8.63 -2.76
N PHE A 99 6.07 -9.35 -3.23
CA PHE A 99 6.60 -10.52 -2.55
C PHE A 99 8.00 -10.27 -2.04
N ILE A 100 8.23 -10.59 -0.77
CA ILE A 100 9.57 -10.54 -0.16
C ILE A 100 9.97 -11.96 0.27
N GLU A 101 11.19 -12.38 -0.10
CA GLU A 101 11.79 -13.56 0.47
C GLU A 101 12.17 -13.30 1.93
N LYS A 102 11.46 -13.93 2.85
CA LYS A 102 11.63 -13.78 4.29
C LYS A 102 12.24 -15.04 4.88
N LYS A 103 13.27 -14.87 5.71
CA LYS A 103 13.94 -15.99 6.39
C LYS A 103 13.39 -16.16 7.80
N ALA A 104 13.03 -17.38 8.16
CA ALA A 104 12.63 -17.72 9.52
C ALA A 104 13.75 -17.36 10.53
N PRO A 105 13.42 -16.88 11.73
CA PRO A 105 14.39 -16.20 12.60
C PRO A 105 15.48 -17.11 13.19
N VAL A 106 15.24 -18.41 13.32
CA VAL A 106 16.18 -19.37 13.91
C VAL A 106 16.72 -20.33 12.85
N THR A 107 15.81 -20.95 12.07
CA THR A 107 16.21 -21.98 11.09
C THR A 107 16.68 -21.39 9.76
N LEU A 108 16.51 -20.11 9.54
CA LEU A 108 16.85 -19.39 8.31
C LEU A 108 16.18 -19.99 7.06
N THR A 109 15.13 -20.77 7.24
CA THR A 109 14.35 -21.31 6.13
C THR A 109 13.66 -20.18 5.40
N ALA A 110 13.95 -20.00 4.10
CA ALA A 110 13.39 -18.97 3.27
C ALA A 110 11.97 -19.33 2.79
N SER A 111 11.11 -18.33 2.70
CA SER A 111 9.78 -18.43 2.12
C SER A 111 9.34 -17.06 1.56
N LEU A 112 8.55 -17.07 0.50
CA LEU A 112 7.95 -15.82 -0.01
C LEU A 112 6.76 -15.42 0.86
N MET A 113 6.69 -14.14 1.17
CA MET A 113 5.57 -13.53 1.87
C MET A 113 5.01 -12.39 1.03
N GLU A 114 3.68 -12.37 0.87
CA GLU A 114 2.95 -11.36 0.13
C GLU A 114 2.62 -10.16 1.00
N TYR A 115 2.79 -8.97 0.43
CA TYR A 115 2.36 -7.70 1.00
C TYR A 115 1.53 -6.95 -0.04
N PRO A 116 0.24 -6.67 0.23
CA PRO A 116 -0.54 -5.81 -0.64
C PRO A 116 0.06 -4.40 -0.66
N CYS A 117 0.27 -3.87 -1.86
CA CYS A 117 0.78 -2.52 -2.06
C CYS A 117 -0.17 -1.74 -2.98
N ARG A 118 -0.27 -0.44 -2.75
CA ARG A 118 -1.04 0.45 -3.62
C ARG A 118 -0.24 1.70 -3.92
N PHE A 119 -0.32 2.10 -5.17
CA PHE A 119 0.13 3.39 -5.63
C PHE A 119 -1.07 4.19 -6.12
N THR A 120 -1.24 5.42 -5.61
CA THR A 120 -2.19 6.38 -6.15
C THR A 120 -1.45 7.61 -6.63
N GLY A 121 -1.86 8.14 -7.78
CA GLY A 121 -1.27 9.33 -8.36
C GLY A 121 -2.32 10.19 -9.02
N SER A 122 -2.13 11.50 -8.95
CA SER A 122 -2.90 12.47 -9.72
C SER A 122 -2.00 13.57 -10.25
N ILE A 123 -2.28 14.00 -11.48
CA ILE A 123 -1.66 15.16 -12.12
C ILE A 123 -2.77 16.08 -12.59
N GLY A 124 -2.60 17.39 -12.34
CA GLY A 124 -3.55 18.42 -12.73
C GLY A 124 -3.02 19.78 -12.33
N LYS A 125 -3.80 20.51 -11.52
CA LYS A 125 -3.33 21.78 -10.96
C LYS A 125 -2.13 21.56 -10.01
N ASP A 126 -2.15 20.48 -9.27
CA ASP A 126 -1.08 20.02 -8.39
C ASP A 126 -0.79 18.54 -8.69
N GLU A 127 0.43 18.09 -8.41
CA GLU A 127 0.81 16.69 -8.45
C GLU A 127 0.67 16.08 -7.05
N ASP A 128 0.01 14.94 -6.96
CA ASP A 128 -0.16 14.23 -5.69
C ASP A 128 0.07 12.73 -5.88
N PHE A 129 1.09 12.18 -5.21
CA PHE A 129 1.44 10.77 -5.26
C PHE A 129 1.51 10.20 -3.86
N MET A 130 0.89 9.03 -3.68
CA MET A 130 0.86 8.32 -2.41
C MET A 130 1.18 6.84 -2.63
N LEU A 131 2.02 6.30 -1.76
CA LEU A 131 2.35 4.88 -1.68
C LEU A 131 1.75 4.30 -0.40
N SER A 132 1.10 3.15 -0.51
CA SER A 132 0.47 2.46 0.61
C SER A 132 0.98 1.02 0.68
N VAL A 133 1.25 0.54 1.90
CA VAL A 133 1.56 -0.86 2.18
C VAL A 133 0.65 -1.40 3.27
N TRP A 134 0.24 -2.66 3.14
CA TRP A 134 -0.49 -3.41 4.18
C TRP A 134 0.43 -4.50 4.70
N VAL A 135 0.75 -4.42 5.97
CA VAL A 135 1.75 -5.27 6.62
C VAL A 135 1.12 -6.04 7.77
N PRO A 136 1.05 -7.37 7.68
CA PRO A 136 0.57 -8.20 8.79
C PRO A 136 1.64 -8.29 9.88
N VAL A 137 1.20 -8.11 11.12
CA VAL A 137 2.05 -8.19 12.31
C VAL A 137 1.34 -8.96 13.43
N THR A 138 2.06 -9.27 14.50
CA THR A 138 1.48 -9.84 15.72
C THR A 138 1.44 -8.78 16.82
N THR A 139 0.31 -8.71 17.54
CA THR A 139 0.15 -7.97 18.80
C THR A 139 -0.11 -8.95 19.93
N LEU A 140 0.37 -8.61 21.13
CA LEU A 140 0.13 -9.37 22.36
C LEU A 140 -0.34 -8.41 23.45
N CYS A 141 -1.48 -8.71 24.07
CA CYS A 141 -2.12 -7.81 25.01
C CYS A 141 -1.32 -7.66 26.32
N PRO A 142 -0.82 -6.43 26.64
CA PRO A 142 -0.12 -6.16 27.88
C PRO A 142 -0.97 -6.44 29.14
N CYS A 143 -2.26 -6.05 29.13
CA CYS A 143 -3.15 -6.27 30.25
C CYS A 143 -3.37 -7.75 30.56
N SER A 144 -3.57 -8.58 29.53
CA SER A 144 -3.75 -10.01 29.76
C SER A 144 -2.48 -10.68 30.29
N LYS A 145 -1.31 -10.19 29.87
CA LYS A 145 -0.01 -10.62 30.39
C LYS A 145 0.14 -10.28 31.87
N GLU A 146 -0.31 -9.10 32.29
CA GLU A 146 -0.19 -8.63 33.68
C GLU A 146 -1.09 -9.43 34.64
N ILE A 147 -2.34 -9.72 34.25
CA ILE A 147 -3.32 -10.35 35.15
C ILE A 147 -3.29 -11.87 35.12
N SER A 148 -2.72 -12.49 34.09
CA SER A 148 -2.72 -13.94 33.90
C SER A 148 -1.55 -14.60 34.62
N SER A 149 -1.83 -15.74 35.29
CA SER A 149 -0.78 -16.56 35.90
C SER A 149 0.11 -17.28 34.88
N GLY A 150 -0.30 -17.33 33.60
CA GLY A 150 0.45 -17.97 32.52
C GLY A 150 -0.09 -17.61 31.15
N GLY A 151 0.76 -17.01 30.33
CA GLY A 151 0.44 -16.60 28.98
C GLY A 151 -0.28 -15.26 28.88
N ALA A 152 -0.55 -14.85 27.64
CA ALA A 152 -1.34 -13.70 27.28
C ALA A 152 -1.95 -13.96 25.91
N HIS A 153 -3.16 -13.43 25.65
CA HIS A 153 -3.70 -13.56 24.32
C HIS A 153 -2.90 -12.73 23.31
N ASN A 154 -2.70 -13.32 22.16
CA ASN A 154 -2.09 -12.65 21.01
C ASN A 154 -2.95 -12.87 19.77
N GLN A 155 -2.76 -12.03 18.80
CA GLN A 155 -3.52 -12.06 17.56
C GLN A 155 -2.75 -11.38 16.44
N ARG A 156 -3.20 -11.64 15.24
CA ARG A 156 -2.71 -10.93 14.06
C ARG A 156 -3.34 -9.56 13.99
N ALA A 157 -2.55 -8.57 13.60
CA ALA A 157 -3.02 -7.25 13.21
C ALA A 157 -2.56 -6.95 11.78
N GLU A 158 -3.29 -6.10 11.08
CA GLU A 158 -2.90 -5.56 9.79
C GLU A 158 -2.65 -4.06 9.94
N VAL A 159 -1.47 -3.62 9.58
CA VAL A 159 -1.08 -2.22 9.60
C VAL A 159 -1.09 -1.68 8.19
N ASN A 160 -1.82 -0.60 7.94
CA ASN A 160 -1.76 0.16 6.70
C ASN A 160 -0.96 1.43 6.93
N LEU A 161 0.16 1.56 6.23
CA LEU A 161 0.98 2.76 6.18
C LEU A 161 0.82 3.42 4.80
N ASN A 162 0.32 4.64 4.78
CA ASN A 162 0.25 5.49 3.60
C ASN A 162 1.29 6.60 3.75
N ILE A 163 2.05 6.86 2.68
CA ILE A 163 3.06 7.91 2.68
C ILE A 163 2.99 8.79 1.44
N LYS A 164 3.32 10.08 1.62
CA LYS A 164 3.78 10.95 0.54
C LYS A 164 5.24 11.28 0.79
N PHE A 165 6.03 11.27 -0.27
CA PHE A 165 7.48 11.29 -0.14
C PHE A 165 8.14 12.14 -1.24
N SER A 166 9.36 12.60 -0.96
CA SER A 166 10.25 13.26 -1.89
C SER A 166 11.43 12.35 -2.20
N GLY A 167 11.88 12.29 -3.45
CA GLY A 167 12.95 11.40 -3.84
C GLY A 167 12.48 9.97 -4.09
N PHE A 168 13.10 8.98 -3.46
CA PHE A 168 12.80 7.57 -3.67
C PHE A 168 12.69 6.81 -2.34
N VAL A 169 11.65 5.97 -2.20
CA VAL A 169 11.41 5.12 -1.03
C VAL A 169 11.19 3.68 -1.50
N TRP A 170 11.89 2.72 -0.88
CA TRP A 170 11.73 1.30 -1.17
C TRP A 170 10.54 0.71 -0.41
N LEU A 171 9.78 -0.17 -1.08
CA LEU A 171 8.69 -0.92 -0.44
C LEU A 171 9.20 -1.76 0.73
N GLU A 172 10.37 -2.38 0.57
CA GLU A 172 11.01 -3.19 1.59
C GLU A 172 11.30 -2.37 2.86
N ASP A 173 11.79 -1.12 2.72
CA ASP A 173 12.08 -0.26 3.87
C ASP A 173 10.80 0.13 4.63
N LEU A 174 9.69 0.34 3.94
CA LEU A 174 8.39 0.61 4.56
C LEU A 174 7.84 -0.61 5.29
N ILE A 175 7.96 -1.79 4.68
CA ILE A 175 7.51 -3.05 5.27
C ILE A 175 8.35 -3.36 6.52
N ASP A 176 9.67 -3.26 6.44
CA ASP A 176 10.59 -3.47 7.57
C ASP A 176 10.31 -2.46 8.71
N LEU A 177 10.02 -1.20 8.36
CA LEU A 177 9.65 -0.17 9.34
C LEU A 177 8.43 -0.60 10.15
N VAL A 178 7.37 -1.04 9.48
CA VAL A 178 6.12 -1.49 10.13
C VAL A 178 6.36 -2.76 10.95
N GLU A 179 7.05 -3.76 10.40
CA GLU A 179 7.33 -5.02 11.09
C GLU A 179 8.15 -4.83 12.37
N SER A 180 9.09 -3.88 12.35
CA SER A 180 9.92 -3.54 13.52
C SER A 180 9.15 -2.86 14.66
N ALA A 181 7.96 -2.34 14.36
CA ALA A 181 7.14 -1.58 15.29
C ALA A 181 6.14 -2.42 16.10
N ALA A 182 6.01 -3.72 15.81
CA ALA A 182 4.99 -4.59 16.43
C ALA A 182 5.58 -5.54 17.49
N SER A 183 4.72 -6.31 18.17
CA SER A 183 5.17 -7.31 19.15
C SER A 183 6.05 -8.39 18.54
N SER A 184 5.69 -8.85 17.33
CA SER A 184 6.50 -9.77 16.52
C SER A 184 6.08 -9.65 15.05
N GLN A 185 6.99 -10.03 14.18
CA GLN A 185 6.74 -10.20 12.74
C GLN A 185 5.92 -11.47 12.47
N VAL A 186 5.30 -11.51 11.27
CA VAL A 186 4.60 -12.68 10.73
C VAL A 186 5.44 -13.31 9.62
N TYR A 187 5.37 -14.62 9.48
CA TYR A 187 6.14 -15.40 8.51
C TYR A 187 5.22 -16.38 7.78
N ALA A 188 5.50 -16.64 6.50
CA ALA A 188 4.76 -17.63 5.73
C ALA A 188 5.16 -19.08 6.11
N LEU A 189 6.38 -19.30 6.60
CA LEU A 189 6.88 -20.62 7.00
C LEU A 189 7.73 -20.51 8.27
N LEU A 190 7.34 -21.28 9.29
CA LEU A 190 8.08 -21.45 10.54
C LEU A 190 8.24 -22.94 10.85
N LYS A 191 9.38 -23.33 11.44
CA LYS A 191 9.59 -24.63 12.08
C LYS A 191 9.49 -24.46 13.59
N ARG A 192 9.47 -25.56 14.36
CA ARG A 192 9.31 -25.52 15.82
C ARG A 192 10.25 -24.56 16.57
N PRO A 193 11.57 -24.48 16.24
CA PRO A 193 12.46 -23.50 16.88
C PRO A 193 12.06 -22.05 16.58
N ASP A 194 11.55 -21.79 15.36
CA ASP A 194 11.08 -20.48 14.95
C ASP A 194 9.76 -20.10 15.65
N GLU A 195 8.83 -21.06 15.77
CA GLU A 195 7.56 -20.87 16.51
C GLU A 195 7.83 -20.48 17.96
N LYS A 196 8.79 -21.18 18.61
CA LYS A 196 9.23 -20.83 19.96
C LYS A 196 9.73 -19.37 20.01
N TYR A 197 10.64 -19.02 19.10
CA TYR A 197 11.25 -17.69 19.06
C TYR A 197 10.19 -16.58 18.89
N VAL A 198 9.31 -16.67 17.90
CA VAL A 198 8.30 -15.62 17.65
C VAL A 198 7.29 -15.51 18.79
N THR A 199 6.97 -16.64 19.44
CA THR A 199 6.08 -16.67 20.62
C THR A 199 6.73 -15.93 21.80
N GLU A 200 7.98 -16.25 22.09
CA GLU A 200 8.74 -15.61 23.19
C GLU A 200 8.98 -14.12 22.89
N GLN A 201 9.36 -13.77 21.65
CA GLN A 201 9.53 -12.38 21.22
C GLN A 201 8.24 -11.55 21.41
N ALA A 202 7.10 -12.08 20.98
CA ALA A 202 5.82 -11.39 21.17
C ALA A 202 5.49 -11.21 22.67
N TYR A 203 5.77 -12.24 23.47
CA TYR A 203 5.53 -12.21 24.91
C TYR A 203 6.44 -11.22 25.64
N GLU A 204 7.70 -11.08 25.21
CA GLU A 204 8.65 -10.11 25.77
C GLU A 204 8.36 -8.68 25.34
N ASN A 205 7.68 -8.48 24.20
CA ASN A 205 7.35 -7.19 23.62
C ASN A 205 5.83 -6.97 23.49
N PRO A 206 5.06 -6.97 24.60
CA PRO A 206 3.61 -6.80 24.55
C PRO A 206 3.25 -5.37 24.10
N MET A 207 2.31 -5.25 23.17
CA MET A 207 1.87 -3.96 22.61
C MET A 207 0.39 -3.99 22.28
N PHE A 208 -0.31 -2.91 22.62
CA PHE A 208 -1.65 -2.62 22.10
C PHE A 208 -1.56 -2.16 20.63
N VAL A 209 -2.67 -2.26 19.92
CA VAL A 209 -2.76 -1.76 18.54
C VAL A 209 -2.44 -0.26 18.44
N GLU A 210 -2.82 0.52 19.46
CA GLU A 210 -2.51 1.94 19.60
C GLU A 210 -1.00 2.21 19.70
N ASP A 211 -0.29 1.34 20.41
CA ASP A 211 1.18 1.48 20.58
C ASP A 211 1.91 1.15 19.29
N VAL A 212 1.41 0.16 18.54
CA VAL A 212 1.93 -0.16 17.19
C VAL A 212 1.78 1.06 16.28
N VAL A 213 0.58 1.67 16.23
CA VAL A 213 0.32 2.86 15.41
C VAL A 213 1.22 4.02 15.79
N ARG A 214 1.38 4.32 17.11
CA ARG A 214 2.29 5.37 17.58
C ARG A 214 3.74 5.11 17.15
N ARG A 215 4.22 3.87 17.32
CA ARG A 215 5.60 3.52 16.99
C ARG A 215 5.87 3.57 15.48
N VAL A 216 4.96 3.10 14.64
CA VAL A 216 5.06 3.26 13.18
C VAL A 216 5.08 4.74 12.80
N ALA A 217 4.21 5.56 13.40
CA ALA A 217 4.16 7.00 13.16
C ALA A 217 5.47 7.71 13.55
N GLU A 218 6.05 7.35 14.69
CA GLU A 218 7.36 7.87 15.13
C GLU A 218 8.48 7.52 14.14
N LEU A 219 8.52 6.28 13.66
CA LEU A 219 9.50 5.84 12.67
C LEU A 219 9.30 6.51 11.30
N ALA A 220 8.05 6.63 10.85
CA ALA A 220 7.73 7.34 9.60
C ALA A 220 8.11 8.83 9.68
N LYS A 221 7.88 9.49 10.82
CA LYS A 221 8.27 10.88 11.08
C LYS A 221 9.79 11.11 11.05
N GLN A 222 10.57 10.09 11.41
CA GLN A 222 12.05 10.15 11.37
C GLN A 222 12.63 9.88 9.98
N HIS A 223 11.83 9.37 9.05
CA HIS A 223 12.28 9.05 7.70
C HIS A 223 12.46 10.32 6.87
N LYS A 224 13.69 10.59 6.41
CA LYS A 224 14.09 11.85 5.75
C LYS A 224 13.29 12.19 4.47
N ASP A 225 12.83 11.18 3.75
CA ASP A 225 12.16 11.35 2.46
C ASP A 225 10.62 11.33 2.59
N ILE A 226 10.05 11.02 3.77
CA ILE A 226 8.61 11.06 4.02
C ILE A 226 8.23 12.43 4.58
N TYR A 227 7.35 13.16 3.87
CA TYR A 227 6.89 14.47 4.33
C TYR A 227 5.44 14.47 4.83
N TRP A 228 4.68 13.43 4.51
CA TRP A 228 3.35 13.18 5.05
C TRP A 228 3.12 11.67 5.18
N PHE A 229 2.40 11.25 6.20
CA PHE A 229 1.97 9.87 6.38
C PHE A 229 0.65 9.79 7.13
N SER A 230 -0.05 8.66 6.93
CA SER A 230 -1.09 8.18 7.83
C SER A 230 -0.86 6.71 8.15
N VAL A 231 -1.18 6.33 9.38
CA VAL A 231 -1.05 4.95 9.87
C VAL A 231 -2.37 4.53 10.44
N SER A 232 -2.86 3.38 10.01
CA SER A 232 -3.96 2.69 10.69
C SER A 232 -3.57 1.24 10.98
N ALA A 233 -4.12 0.68 12.05
CA ALA A 233 -3.97 -0.73 12.34
C ALA A 233 -5.28 -1.32 12.83
N GLU A 234 -5.60 -2.52 12.35
CA GLU A 234 -6.72 -3.34 12.81
C GLU A 234 -6.18 -4.62 13.44
N SER A 235 -6.45 -4.82 14.72
CA SER A 235 -6.08 -6.00 15.48
C SER A 235 -7.27 -6.96 15.54
N PHE A 236 -7.11 -8.19 15.03
CA PHE A 236 -8.14 -9.23 15.01
C PHE A 236 -8.18 -9.96 16.34
N GLU A 237 -8.80 -9.33 17.34
CA GLU A 237 -8.78 -9.75 18.73
C GLU A 237 -9.23 -11.21 18.92
N SER A 238 -8.35 -12.04 19.51
CA SER A 238 -8.60 -13.49 19.63
C SER A 238 -9.69 -13.84 20.67
N ILE A 239 -9.96 -12.95 21.60
CA ILE A 239 -10.96 -13.16 22.68
C ILE A 239 -12.22 -12.30 22.51
N HIS A 240 -12.31 -11.49 21.45
CA HIS A 240 -13.45 -10.64 21.13
C HIS A 240 -14.02 -10.95 19.76
N LYS A 241 -15.32 -10.66 19.54
CA LYS A 241 -15.95 -10.82 18.22
C LYS A 241 -15.62 -9.66 17.27
N HIS A 242 -15.23 -8.51 17.80
CA HIS A 242 -14.87 -7.31 17.06
C HIS A 242 -13.34 -7.12 17.05
N SER A 243 -12.86 -6.34 16.09
CA SER A 243 -11.48 -5.91 16.03
C SER A 243 -11.24 -4.65 16.87
N ALA A 244 -10.01 -4.44 17.33
CA ALA A 244 -9.56 -3.16 17.84
C ALA A 244 -8.92 -2.36 16.68
N TYR A 245 -9.07 -1.03 16.70
CA TYR A 245 -8.60 -0.17 15.62
C TYR A 245 -7.96 1.10 16.17
N ALA A 246 -6.85 1.52 15.55
CA ALA A 246 -6.21 2.79 15.84
C ALA A 246 -5.80 3.49 14.52
N TYR A 247 -5.77 4.82 14.54
CA TYR A 247 -5.40 5.65 13.39
C TYR A 247 -4.68 6.93 13.84
N VAL A 248 -3.75 7.39 13.01
CA VAL A 248 -3.10 8.70 13.14
C VAL A 248 -2.76 9.27 11.77
N ASP A 249 -2.83 10.58 11.63
CA ASP A 249 -2.40 11.36 10.47
C ASP A 249 -1.33 12.37 10.89
N SER A 250 -0.27 12.52 10.08
CA SER A 250 0.85 13.41 10.37
C SER A 250 0.49 14.89 10.46
N ASN A 251 -0.68 15.31 9.93
CA ASN A 251 -1.18 16.67 10.10
C ASN A 251 -1.77 16.94 11.50
N GLU A 252 -2.00 15.87 12.29
CA GLU A 252 -2.65 15.96 13.60
C GLU A 252 -1.64 15.80 14.76
N ILE A 253 -0.32 15.61 14.45
CA ILE A 253 0.74 15.34 15.44
C ILE A 253 1.99 16.22 15.30
#